data_7095e9a63d258a0a2415ea8e62177b88
#
_entry.id   7095e9a63d258a0a2415ea8e62177b88
#
_cell.length_a   1.000
_cell.length_b   1.000
_cell.length_c   1.000
_cell.angle_alpha   90.00
_cell.angle_beta   90.00
_cell.angle_gamma   90.00
#
_symmetry.space_group_name_H-M   'P 1'
#
loop_
_entity.id
_entity.type
_entity.pdbx_description
1 polymer ?
#
loop_
_entity_poly.entity_id
_entity_poly.type
_entity_poly.pdbx_seq_one_letter_code
_entity_poly.pdbx_strand_id
1 'polypeptide(L)'
;MKYRYISTAILASLLATLAQAQSTASSPRLVISIAIDQLRTDYLEQYASLYSTDGFKRLLSEGNVFTDGSYPFTPIDRASAVATLSTGTTPHYHGISALRWLDRKTLRPISCVDDKQYAGVYTLSNHSPQHLLTSTLGDELKISTQGKAIVYGIAPFSDAAILSAGHAADGALWIDEQNGSWCSSNYYFRSVPKWFNEFAVTNKYKGYQLSSGVNTAVTDMALECIAKTQMGTDEATDLLTLTYYAGADEKLTKRQDIYLSLDRDLGRLIKTVETSLGKSHVLFVISGTAYTLDDNSDYGKYRIPTGTFYINRTANLMNVYLSAIYGQAHYVEGYYAHQIYLNHKLLEEKRLSLNEILDRCEEFLMQNAGVRDVYTIRRLMTSADSHTEKIHHGYNTVNCGDILIEVAPGWNIQNEETHETYQHRASMAMFPIIFYGSGVKARRIAIPVSADRIVPTIAKAIRIRAPNACSAAPFDEVAP
;
A
#
# COMPACT_ATOMS: atom_id res chain seq x y z
N MET A 1 2.75 -60.78 -35.55
CA MET A 1 2.46 -60.49 -34.12
C MET A 1 3.53 -59.68 -33.40
N LYS A 2 4.84 -59.88 -33.64
CA LYS A 2 5.91 -59.12 -32.92
C LYS A 2 5.88 -57.60 -33.07
N TYR A 3 5.49 -57.05 -34.23
CA TYR A 3 5.47 -55.58 -34.44
C TYR A 3 4.30 -54.88 -33.76
N ARG A 4 3.20 -55.55 -33.39
CA ARG A 4 2.09 -54.93 -32.65
C ARG A 4 2.42 -54.65 -31.18
N TYR A 5 3.25 -55.47 -30.55
CA TYR A 5 3.67 -55.26 -29.15
C TYR A 5 4.73 -54.16 -29.02
N ILE A 6 5.56 -53.98 -30.07
CA ILE A 6 6.60 -52.88 -30.05
C ILE A 6 5.90 -51.51 -30.17
N SER A 7 4.88 -51.40 -31.03
CA SER A 7 4.13 -50.13 -31.17
C SER A 7 3.34 -49.73 -29.90
N THR A 8 2.79 -50.75 -29.20
CA THR A 8 2.07 -50.51 -27.94
C THR A 8 3.00 -50.13 -26.79
N ALA A 9 4.19 -50.72 -26.74
CA ALA A 9 5.21 -50.38 -25.72
C ALA A 9 5.78 -48.96 -25.93
N ILE A 10 6.01 -48.54 -27.17
CA ILE A 10 6.47 -47.16 -27.49
C ILE A 10 5.38 -46.14 -27.16
N LEU A 11 4.11 -46.42 -27.44
CA LEU A 11 3.00 -45.52 -27.11
C LEU A 11 2.79 -45.40 -25.60
N ALA A 12 2.92 -46.51 -24.87
CA ALA A 12 2.86 -46.51 -23.40
C ALA A 12 4.03 -45.76 -22.75
N SER A 13 5.24 -45.84 -23.31
CA SER A 13 6.41 -45.09 -22.81
C SER A 13 6.31 -43.59 -23.13
N LEU A 14 5.75 -43.20 -24.29
CA LEU A 14 5.45 -41.79 -24.60
C LEU A 14 4.36 -41.21 -23.71
N LEU A 15 3.30 -41.97 -23.38
CA LEU A 15 2.27 -41.54 -22.44
C LEU A 15 2.81 -41.41 -20.99
N ALA A 16 3.70 -42.31 -20.58
CA ALA A 16 4.36 -42.23 -19.28
C ALA A 16 5.33 -41.03 -19.17
N THR A 17 6.02 -40.66 -20.24
CA THR A 17 6.89 -39.45 -20.25
C THR A 17 6.07 -38.16 -20.30
N LEU A 18 4.90 -38.14 -20.95
CA LEU A 18 4.00 -37.01 -20.91
C LEU A 18 3.31 -36.84 -19.54
N ALA A 19 3.05 -37.92 -18.81
CA ALA A 19 2.52 -37.89 -17.45
C ALA A 19 3.59 -37.41 -16.41
N GLN A 20 4.87 -37.63 -16.66
CA GLN A 20 5.95 -37.11 -15.80
C GLN A 20 6.30 -35.64 -16.08
N ALA A 21 5.91 -35.07 -17.22
CA ALA A 21 6.16 -33.67 -17.57
C ALA A 21 5.22 -32.66 -16.90
N GLN A 22 4.19 -33.13 -16.20
CA GLN A 22 3.31 -32.30 -15.38
C GLN A 22 3.50 -32.59 -13.89
N SER A 23 4.68 -32.33 -13.37
CA SER A 23 4.84 -32.00 -11.97
C SER A 23 4.23 -30.60 -11.80
N THR A 24 2.91 -30.55 -11.69
CA THR A 24 2.23 -29.32 -11.29
C THR A 24 2.72 -28.99 -9.89
N ALA A 25 3.61 -27.99 -9.79
CA ALA A 25 3.99 -27.45 -8.49
C ALA A 25 2.71 -27.20 -7.70
N SER A 26 2.59 -27.79 -6.51
CA SER A 26 1.41 -27.59 -5.67
C SER A 26 1.31 -26.12 -5.33
N SER A 27 0.12 -25.54 -5.35
CA SER A 27 -0.10 -24.18 -4.87
C SER A 27 0.38 -24.06 -3.42
N PRO A 28 0.96 -22.93 -3.01
CA PRO A 28 1.33 -22.72 -1.62
C PRO A 28 0.08 -22.79 -0.73
N ARG A 29 0.21 -23.40 0.45
CA ARG A 29 -0.88 -23.44 1.44
C ARG A 29 -1.01 -22.13 2.22
N LEU A 30 0.07 -21.37 2.32
CA LEU A 30 0.09 -20.07 2.95
C LEU A 30 0.85 -19.06 2.09
N VAL A 31 0.24 -17.92 1.83
CA VAL A 31 0.90 -16.74 1.27
C VAL A 31 1.09 -15.72 2.39
N ILE A 32 2.31 -15.25 2.58
CA ILE A 32 2.62 -14.15 3.50
C ILE A 32 3.10 -12.96 2.66
N SER A 33 2.24 -11.97 2.47
CA SER A 33 2.54 -10.75 1.74
C SER A 33 2.95 -9.65 2.72
N ILE A 34 4.18 -9.15 2.59
CA ILE A 34 4.81 -8.22 3.53
C ILE A 34 5.08 -6.91 2.82
N ALA A 35 4.38 -5.85 3.23
CA ALA A 35 4.73 -4.48 2.90
C ALA A 35 5.66 -3.92 4.00
N ILE A 36 6.79 -3.34 3.62
CA ILE A 36 7.67 -2.65 4.57
C ILE A 36 7.60 -1.16 4.30
N ASP A 37 6.92 -0.45 5.19
CA ASP A 37 6.72 0.99 5.05
C ASP A 37 8.05 1.74 5.13
N GLN A 38 8.33 2.59 4.13
CA GLN A 38 9.57 3.34 3.96
C GLN A 38 10.84 2.47 3.75
N LEU A 39 10.69 1.24 3.24
CA LEU A 39 11.84 0.42 2.84
C LEU A 39 12.59 1.07 1.67
N ARG A 40 13.92 1.10 1.76
CA ARG A 40 14.79 1.64 0.71
C ARG A 40 15.88 0.63 0.34
N THR A 41 16.12 0.50 -0.97
CA THR A 41 17.17 -0.39 -1.50
C THR A 41 18.57 0.05 -1.04
N ASP A 42 18.86 1.36 -1.04
CA ASP A 42 20.17 1.89 -0.65
C ASP A 42 20.52 1.57 0.82
N TYR A 43 19.58 1.69 1.75
CA TYR A 43 19.81 1.30 3.15
C TYR A 43 19.89 -0.22 3.32
N LEU A 44 19.11 -0.97 2.55
CA LEU A 44 19.21 -2.43 2.56
C LEU A 44 20.62 -2.89 2.15
N GLU A 45 21.21 -2.24 1.15
CA GLU A 45 22.58 -2.51 0.70
C GLU A 45 23.63 -1.98 1.68
N GLN A 46 23.43 -0.79 2.23
CA GLN A 46 24.34 -0.17 3.20
C GLN A 46 24.58 -1.03 4.43
N TYR A 47 23.53 -1.68 4.94
CA TYR A 47 23.60 -2.53 6.15
C TYR A 47 23.79 -4.02 5.85
N ALA A 48 23.99 -4.42 4.59
CA ALA A 48 24.04 -5.82 4.15
C ALA A 48 25.03 -6.69 4.92
N SER A 49 26.21 -6.13 5.31
CA SER A 49 27.22 -6.86 6.09
C SER A 49 26.77 -7.23 7.49
N LEU A 50 25.82 -6.48 8.06
CA LEU A 50 25.36 -6.59 9.45
C LEU A 50 24.18 -7.54 9.62
N TYR A 51 23.49 -7.92 8.53
CA TYR A 51 22.32 -8.80 8.60
C TYR A 51 22.68 -10.22 9.01
N SER A 52 21.72 -10.88 9.66
CA SER A 52 21.76 -12.27 10.00
C SER A 52 21.69 -13.16 8.74
N THR A 53 22.01 -14.44 8.89
CA THR A 53 21.90 -15.44 7.80
C THR A 53 20.45 -15.81 7.50
N ASP A 54 19.52 -15.60 8.43
CA ASP A 54 18.14 -16.10 8.35
C ASP A 54 17.13 -15.05 7.85
N GLY A 55 17.52 -13.75 7.85
CA GLY A 55 16.68 -12.62 7.43
C GLY A 55 16.96 -12.17 5.99
N PHE A 56 17.34 -10.91 5.81
CA PHE A 56 17.55 -10.32 4.48
C PHE A 56 18.61 -11.04 3.65
N LYS A 57 19.71 -11.52 4.27
CA LYS A 57 20.72 -12.28 3.51
C LYS A 57 20.11 -13.49 2.83
N ARG A 58 19.27 -14.24 3.54
CA ARG A 58 18.58 -15.41 3.01
C ARG A 58 17.62 -15.03 1.89
N LEU A 59 16.77 -14.02 2.11
CA LEU A 59 15.81 -13.52 1.12
C LEU A 59 16.50 -13.06 -0.16
N LEU A 60 17.61 -12.33 -0.04
CA LEU A 60 18.35 -11.79 -1.19
C LEU A 60 19.17 -12.85 -1.94
N SER A 61 19.57 -13.94 -1.28
CA SER A 61 20.38 -15.00 -1.90
C SER A 61 19.56 -16.17 -2.45
N GLU A 62 18.44 -16.50 -1.82
CA GLU A 62 17.58 -17.64 -2.20
C GLU A 62 16.28 -17.23 -2.89
N GLY A 63 15.90 -15.95 -2.85
CA GLY A 63 14.70 -15.41 -3.46
C GLY A 63 14.86 -15.00 -4.92
N ASN A 64 13.72 -14.74 -5.58
CA ASN A 64 13.65 -14.00 -6.82
C ASN A 64 13.52 -12.52 -6.48
N VAL A 65 14.53 -11.72 -6.79
CA VAL A 65 14.70 -10.34 -6.31
C VAL A 65 14.71 -9.37 -7.48
N PHE A 66 13.72 -8.52 -7.56
CA PHE A 66 13.73 -7.31 -8.38
C PHE A 66 14.26 -6.16 -7.52
N THR A 67 15.34 -5.51 -7.96
CA THR A 67 16.04 -4.49 -7.15
C THR A 67 15.47 -3.08 -7.32
N ASP A 68 14.66 -2.84 -8.35
CA ASP A 68 14.14 -1.54 -8.74
C ASP A 68 12.62 -1.58 -8.88
N GLY A 69 11.93 -1.64 -7.73
CA GLY A 69 10.49 -1.53 -7.63
C GLY A 69 10.03 -0.08 -7.60
N SER A 70 8.91 0.21 -8.27
CA SER A 70 8.28 1.54 -8.30
C SER A 70 6.76 1.40 -8.36
N TYR A 71 6.04 2.52 -8.14
CA TYR A 71 4.59 2.59 -8.36
C TYR A 71 4.27 3.37 -9.63
N PRO A 72 3.18 3.01 -10.34
CA PRO A 72 2.79 3.67 -11.59
C PRO A 72 2.01 4.98 -11.36
N PHE A 73 2.01 5.53 -10.13
CA PHE A 73 1.27 6.74 -9.77
C PHE A 73 2.05 7.64 -8.81
N THR A 74 1.58 8.86 -8.67
CA THR A 74 2.07 9.88 -7.71
C THR A 74 0.93 10.86 -7.38
N PRO A 75 0.87 11.45 -6.15
CA PRO A 75 1.76 11.22 -5.02
C PRO A 75 1.55 9.83 -4.39
N ILE A 76 2.53 9.37 -3.62
CA ILE A 76 2.47 8.08 -2.93
C ILE A 76 2.54 8.32 -1.43
N ASP A 77 1.70 7.62 -0.68
CA ASP A 77 1.80 7.46 0.76
C ASP A 77 1.57 6.00 1.17
N ARG A 78 1.62 5.70 2.46
CA ARG A 78 1.42 4.33 2.95
C ARG A 78 0.07 3.76 2.53
N ALA A 79 -1.01 4.53 2.65
CA ALA A 79 -2.36 4.04 2.38
C ALA A 79 -2.54 3.69 0.89
N SER A 80 -2.15 4.59 -0.01
CA SER A 80 -2.24 4.37 -1.47
C SER A 80 -1.33 3.21 -1.92
N ALA A 81 -0.13 3.10 -1.35
CA ALA A 81 0.78 2.01 -1.64
C ALA A 81 0.24 0.64 -1.17
N VAL A 82 -0.22 0.53 0.10
CA VAL A 82 -0.77 -0.72 0.63
C VAL A 82 -2.04 -1.14 -0.10
N ALA A 83 -2.93 -0.20 -0.44
CA ALA A 83 -4.10 -0.49 -1.26
C ALA A 83 -3.71 -1.06 -2.64
N THR A 84 -2.66 -0.51 -3.28
CA THR A 84 -2.13 -1.05 -4.55
C THR A 84 -1.55 -2.45 -4.36
N LEU A 85 -0.81 -2.71 -3.27
CA LEU A 85 -0.23 -4.02 -2.95
C LEU A 85 -1.28 -5.09 -2.62
N SER A 86 -2.51 -4.71 -2.30
CA SER A 86 -3.62 -5.64 -2.03
C SER A 86 -4.56 -5.82 -3.21
N THR A 87 -4.70 -4.82 -4.09
CA THR A 87 -5.65 -4.81 -5.21
C THR A 87 -5.01 -5.04 -6.59
N GLY A 88 -3.69 -4.76 -6.73
CA GLY A 88 -2.99 -4.82 -8.02
C GLY A 88 -3.42 -3.72 -8.99
N THR A 89 -3.95 -2.60 -8.49
CA THR A 89 -4.36 -1.46 -9.31
C THR A 89 -3.99 -0.13 -8.64
N THR A 90 -4.32 0.99 -9.26
CA THR A 90 -3.92 2.34 -8.85
C THR A 90 -5.04 3.07 -8.08
N PRO A 91 -4.73 4.17 -7.35
CA PRO A 91 -5.71 5.01 -6.68
C PRO A 91 -6.89 5.46 -7.55
N HIS A 92 -6.66 5.66 -8.84
CA HIS A 92 -7.71 5.99 -9.80
C HIS A 92 -8.88 4.99 -9.73
N TYR A 93 -8.59 3.71 -9.59
CA TYR A 93 -9.58 2.63 -9.54
C TYR A 93 -9.93 2.20 -8.12
N HIS A 94 -8.93 1.99 -7.24
CA HIS A 94 -9.22 1.49 -5.89
C HIS A 94 -9.69 2.58 -4.91
N GLY A 95 -9.65 3.88 -5.28
CA GLY A 95 -10.22 4.97 -4.51
C GLY A 95 -9.34 5.54 -3.40
N ILE A 96 -8.30 4.87 -2.96
CA ILE A 96 -7.43 5.31 -1.87
C ILE A 96 -6.32 6.20 -2.44
N SER A 97 -6.58 7.49 -2.54
CA SER A 97 -5.63 8.47 -3.10
C SER A 97 -4.61 8.99 -2.09
N ALA A 98 -4.94 8.93 -0.80
CA ALA A 98 -4.09 9.35 0.30
C ALA A 98 -4.56 8.74 1.62
N LEU A 99 -3.76 8.90 2.69
CA LEU A 99 -4.12 8.53 4.05
C LEU A 99 -5.34 9.30 4.56
N ARG A 100 -5.48 10.56 4.13
CA ARG A 100 -6.61 11.44 4.49
C ARG A 100 -6.94 12.36 3.33
N TRP A 101 -8.22 12.72 3.21
CA TRP A 101 -8.72 13.72 2.26
C TRP A 101 -9.91 14.48 2.84
N LEU A 102 -10.35 15.54 2.15
CA LEU A 102 -11.55 16.30 2.53
C LEU A 102 -12.81 15.58 2.01
N ASP A 103 -13.69 15.19 2.91
CA ASP A 103 -15.01 14.70 2.52
C ASP A 103 -15.87 15.86 1.99
N ARG A 104 -16.28 15.78 0.72
CA ARG A 104 -17.06 16.84 0.05
C ARG A 104 -18.42 17.10 0.68
N LYS A 105 -19.00 16.14 1.40
CA LYS A 105 -20.31 16.30 2.05
C LYS A 105 -20.23 17.09 3.35
N THR A 106 -19.19 16.84 4.13
CA THR A 106 -19.02 17.43 5.45
C THR A 106 -18.00 18.57 5.49
N LEU A 107 -17.21 18.73 4.44
CA LEU A 107 -16.04 19.62 4.33
C LEU A 107 -15.07 19.44 5.51
N ARG A 108 -14.90 18.20 5.95
CA ARG A 108 -13.97 17.83 7.03
C ARG A 108 -12.98 16.77 6.55
N PRO A 109 -11.72 16.82 7.02
CA PRO A 109 -10.77 15.77 6.77
C PRO A 109 -11.23 14.44 7.38
N ILE A 110 -11.21 13.39 6.59
CA ILE A 110 -11.46 12.00 7.02
C ILE A 110 -10.28 11.11 6.71
N SER A 111 -10.11 10.03 7.46
CA SER A 111 -9.17 8.97 7.14
C SER A 111 -9.71 8.07 6.02
N CYS A 112 -8.82 7.47 5.25
CA CYS A 112 -9.16 6.51 4.21
C CYS A 112 -9.88 5.25 4.71
N VAL A 113 -9.94 5.03 6.02
CA VAL A 113 -10.63 3.89 6.66
C VAL A 113 -11.72 4.32 7.64
N ASP A 114 -12.02 5.62 7.76
CA ASP A 114 -13.09 6.09 8.65
C ASP A 114 -14.46 5.57 8.19
N ASP A 115 -15.18 4.93 9.13
CA ASP A 115 -16.55 4.46 8.89
C ASP A 115 -17.36 4.46 10.18
N LYS A 116 -18.30 5.38 10.29
CA LYS A 116 -19.15 5.54 11.48
C LYS A 116 -20.14 4.39 11.71
N GLN A 117 -20.31 3.49 10.73
CA GLN A 117 -21.23 2.36 10.86
C GLN A 117 -20.66 1.23 11.72
N TYR A 118 -19.35 1.14 11.87
CA TYR A 118 -18.67 0.05 12.55
C TYR A 118 -17.87 0.57 13.73
N ALA A 119 -18.21 0.06 14.92
CA ALA A 119 -17.50 0.41 16.14
C ALA A 119 -16.14 -0.30 16.27
N GLY A 120 -15.19 0.39 16.91
CA GLY A 120 -13.91 -0.21 17.24
C GLY A 120 -14.01 -1.33 18.28
N VAL A 121 -13.11 -2.31 18.16
CA VAL A 121 -12.87 -3.36 19.14
C VAL A 121 -11.55 -3.06 19.85
N TYR A 122 -11.58 -2.69 21.12
CA TYR A 122 -10.45 -2.20 21.93
C TYR A 122 -9.86 -0.85 21.47
N THR A 123 -10.60 -0.09 20.68
CA THR A 123 -10.28 1.28 20.23
C THR A 123 -11.55 2.12 20.17
N LEU A 124 -11.40 3.43 20.27
CA LEU A 124 -12.50 4.39 20.06
C LEU A 124 -12.69 4.76 18.57
N SER A 125 -11.76 4.39 17.72
CA SER A 125 -11.79 4.68 16.29
C SER A 125 -12.76 3.73 15.57
N ASN A 126 -13.53 4.28 14.65
CA ASN A 126 -14.53 3.57 13.84
C ASN A 126 -14.01 3.41 12.43
N HIS A 127 -13.66 2.19 12.06
CA HIS A 127 -12.96 1.90 10.81
C HIS A 127 -13.54 0.70 10.07
N SER A 128 -13.52 0.78 8.72
CA SER A 128 -13.80 -0.32 7.79
C SER A 128 -13.12 -0.08 6.44
N PRO A 129 -13.13 -1.03 5.51
CA PRO A 129 -12.61 -0.83 4.15
C PRO A 129 -13.59 -0.11 3.22
N GLN A 130 -14.60 0.64 3.68
CA GLN A 130 -15.68 1.20 2.87
C GLN A 130 -15.20 2.10 1.71
N HIS A 131 -14.05 2.75 1.85
CA HIS A 131 -13.50 3.63 0.81
C HIS A 131 -12.65 2.89 -0.23
N LEU A 132 -12.36 1.61 -0.01
CA LEU A 132 -11.70 0.75 -0.99
C LEU A 132 -12.73 0.27 -2.02
N LEU A 133 -12.63 0.74 -3.27
CA LEU A 133 -13.66 0.57 -4.28
C LEU A 133 -13.55 -0.73 -5.11
N THR A 134 -12.48 -1.48 -4.90
CA THR A 134 -12.16 -2.70 -5.68
C THR A 134 -11.91 -3.88 -4.76
N SER A 135 -12.06 -5.10 -5.30
CA SER A 135 -11.68 -6.31 -4.57
C SER A 135 -10.17 -6.38 -4.32
N THR A 136 -9.79 -7.02 -3.23
CA THR A 136 -8.41 -7.35 -2.90
C THR A 136 -8.08 -8.79 -3.28
N LEU A 137 -6.79 -9.15 -3.21
CA LEU A 137 -6.36 -10.55 -3.36
C LEU A 137 -7.05 -11.46 -2.33
N GLY A 138 -7.23 -10.98 -1.09
CA GLY A 138 -7.95 -11.71 -0.04
C GLY A 138 -9.42 -11.94 -0.37
N ASP A 139 -10.10 -10.94 -0.95
CA ASP A 139 -11.50 -11.06 -1.37
C ASP A 139 -11.66 -12.11 -2.48
N GLU A 140 -10.80 -12.07 -3.51
CA GLU A 140 -10.82 -13.07 -4.60
C GLU A 140 -10.46 -14.48 -4.09
N LEU A 141 -9.55 -14.57 -3.11
CA LEU A 141 -9.21 -15.84 -2.47
C LEU A 141 -10.41 -16.43 -1.71
N LYS A 142 -11.13 -15.60 -0.94
CA LYS A 142 -12.37 -16.00 -0.28
C LYS A 142 -13.43 -16.49 -1.26
N ILE A 143 -13.60 -15.80 -2.39
CA ILE A 143 -14.53 -16.20 -3.45
C ILE A 143 -14.11 -17.56 -4.03
N SER A 144 -12.85 -17.71 -4.42
CA SER A 144 -12.36 -18.92 -5.09
C SER A 144 -12.40 -20.16 -4.21
N THR A 145 -12.22 -19.99 -2.89
CA THR A 145 -12.25 -21.07 -1.90
C THR A 145 -13.62 -21.26 -1.26
N GLN A 146 -14.65 -20.53 -1.71
CA GLN A 146 -15.99 -20.55 -1.13
C GLN A 146 -15.99 -20.26 0.38
N GLY A 147 -15.14 -19.30 0.80
CA GLY A 147 -15.02 -18.86 2.18
C GLY A 147 -14.13 -19.74 3.08
N LYS A 148 -13.49 -20.79 2.56
CA LYS A 148 -12.62 -21.67 3.36
C LYS A 148 -11.28 -21.04 3.71
N ALA A 149 -10.71 -20.25 2.79
CA ALA A 149 -9.45 -19.58 3.05
C ALA A 149 -9.51 -18.68 4.30
N ILE A 150 -8.45 -18.66 5.07
CA ILE A 150 -8.29 -17.76 6.21
C ILE A 150 -7.49 -16.55 5.74
N VAL A 151 -8.02 -15.34 5.97
CA VAL A 151 -7.42 -14.08 5.51
C VAL A 151 -7.30 -13.10 6.66
N TYR A 152 -6.08 -12.69 7.00
CA TYR A 152 -5.81 -11.67 8.02
C TYR A 152 -4.89 -10.58 7.51
N GLY A 153 -5.14 -9.32 7.94
CA GLY A 153 -4.23 -8.19 7.78
C GLY A 153 -3.72 -7.72 9.13
N ILE A 154 -2.40 -7.63 9.32
CA ILE A 154 -1.77 -7.24 10.59
C ILE A 154 -0.76 -6.12 10.33
N ALA A 155 -0.92 -4.99 11.01
CA ALA A 155 -0.06 -3.83 10.82
C ALA A 155 0.02 -2.98 12.11
N PRO A 156 1.01 -2.09 12.21
CA PRO A 156 1.03 -1.09 13.29
C PRO A 156 -0.11 -0.09 13.21
N PHE A 157 -0.60 0.19 11.99
CA PHE A 157 -1.55 1.25 11.67
C PHE A 157 -2.85 0.70 11.10
N SER A 158 -3.98 1.32 11.42
CA SER A 158 -5.31 0.88 11.00
C SER A 158 -5.49 0.88 9.48
N ASP A 159 -5.00 1.91 8.80
CA ASP A 159 -5.05 2.01 7.33
C ASP A 159 -4.35 0.83 6.67
N ALA A 160 -3.14 0.50 7.10
CA ALA A 160 -2.37 -0.59 6.53
C ALA A 160 -3.00 -1.96 6.80
N ALA A 161 -3.49 -2.22 8.02
CA ALA A 161 -4.15 -3.47 8.36
C ALA A 161 -5.45 -3.69 7.55
N ILE A 162 -6.30 -2.67 7.49
CA ILE A 162 -7.63 -2.74 6.86
C ILE A 162 -7.51 -2.82 5.34
N LEU A 163 -6.69 -1.95 4.71
CA LEU A 163 -6.53 -1.92 3.25
C LEU A 163 -5.84 -3.17 2.72
N SER A 164 -4.96 -3.79 3.51
CA SER A 164 -4.32 -5.06 3.12
C SER A 164 -5.22 -6.29 3.34
N ALA A 165 -6.09 -6.25 4.35
CA ALA A 165 -7.07 -7.31 4.62
C ALA A 165 -8.18 -7.35 3.56
N GLY A 166 -8.73 -6.19 3.19
CA GLY A 166 -9.85 -6.07 2.27
C GLY A 166 -11.20 -6.25 2.93
N HIS A 167 -12.22 -6.57 2.10
CA HIS A 167 -13.63 -6.61 2.53
C HIS A 167 -14.05 -7.93 3.16
N ALA A 168 -13.54 -9.04 2.66
CA ALA A 168 -13.98 -10.39 3.04
C ALA A 168 -13.04 -11.10 4.03
N ALA A 169 -12.06 -10.40 4.60
CA ALA A 169 -11.10 -10.97 5.53
C ALA A 169 -11.76 -11.43 6.85
N ASP A 170 -11.12 -12.40 7.52
CA ASP A 170 -11.51 -12.87 8.86
C ASP A 170 -11.07 -11.89 9.96
N GLY A 171 -10.10 -11.02 9.67
CA GLY A 171 -9.67 -9.97 10.60
C GLY A 171 -8.67 -8.98 10.01
N ALA A 172 -8.74 -7.75 10.52
CA ALA A 172 -7.70 -6.73 10.38
C ALA A 172 -7.30 -6.29 11.79
N LEU A 173 -6.01 -6.37 12.11
CA LEU A 173 -5.47 -6.16 13.45
C LEU A 173 -4.42 -5.06 13.42
N TRP A 174 -4.56 -4.07 14.27
CA TRP A 174 -3.61 -2.96 14.40
C TRP A 174 -3.40 -2.54 15.84
N ILE A 175 -2.44 -1.65 16.10
CA ILE A 175 -2.14 -1.12 17.43
C ILE A 175 -2.85 0.23 17.58
N ASP A 176 -3.69 0.37 18.60
CA ASP A 176 -4.33 1.65 18.92
C ASP A 176 -3.31 2.68 19.39
N GLU A 177 -3.31 3.87 18.76
CA GLU A 177 -2.33 4.92 19.02
C GLU A 177 -2.43 5.49 20.44
N GLN A 178 -3.61 5.48 21.04
CA GLN A 178 -3.85 6.10 22.35
C GLN A 178 -3.50 5.19 23.50
N ASN A 179 -3.90 3.91 23.42
CA ASN A 179 -3.75 2.97 24.51
C ASN A 179 -2.66 1.90 24.29
N GLY A 180 -2.15 1.76 23.05
CA GLY A 180 -1.11 0.80 22.68
C GLY A 180 -1.57 -0.66 22.67
N SER A 181 -2.86 -0.93 22.73
CA SER A 181 -3.41 -2.28 22.65
C SER A 181 -3.62 -2.71 21.22
N TRP A 182 -3.51 -4.00 20.94
CA TRP A 182 -4.02 -4.57 19.70
C TRP A 182 -5.53 -4.39 19.65
N CYS A 183 -6.02 -3.95 18.50
CA CYS A 183 -7.42 -3.63 18.29
C CYS A 183 -7.89 -4.05 16.89
N SER A 184 -9.18 -3.97 16.66
CA SER A 184 -9.84 -4.30 15.40
C SER A 184 -11.13 -3.47 15.24
N SER A 185 -11.99 -3.87 14.32
CA SER A 185 -13.32 -3.32 14.10
C SER A 185 -14.37 -4.42 14.14
N ASN A 186 -15.59 -4.08 14.58
CA ASN A 186 -16.72 -5.00 14.51
C ASN A 186 -17.19 -5.26 13.06
N TYR A 187 -16.62 -4.58 12.07
CA TYR A 187 -16.73 -4.96 10.67
C TYR A 187 -16.22 -6.39 10.46
N TYR A 188 -15.05 -6.71 11.01
CA TYR A 188 -14.44 -8.04 10.90
C TYR A 188 -14.93 -8.98 12.00
N PHE A 189 -15.04 -8.50 13.23
CA PHE A 189 -15.36 -9.32 14.41
C PHE A 189 -16.79 -9.08 14.91
N ARG A 190 -17.75 -9.88 14.43
CA ARG A 190 -19.08 -9.94 15.04
C ARG A 190 -19.01 -10.47 16.47
N SER A 191 -18.08 -11.38 16.74
CA SER A 191 -17.71 -11.89 18.06
C SER A 191 -16.18 -11.96 18.13
N VAL A 192 -15.60 -11.31 19.14
CA VAL A 192 -14.14 -11.24 19.29
C VAL A 192 -13.58 -12.65 19.54
N PRO A 193 -12.63 -13.14 18.73
CA PRO A 193 -12.01 -14.45 18.96
C PRO A 193 -11.30 -14.50 20.31
N LYS A 194 -11.46 -15.62 21.04
CA LYS A 194 -10.88 -15.79 22.38
C LYS A 194 -9.36 -15.58 22.37
N TRP A 195 -8.65 -16.14 21.40
CA TRP A 195 -7.21 -16.01 21.26
C TRP A 195 -6.77 -14.56 21.09
N PHE A 196 -7.51 -13.78 20.30
CA PHE A 196 -7.21 -12.37 20.09
C PHE A 196 -7.45 -11.54 21.36
N ASN A 197 -8.56 -11.81 22.07
CA ASN A 197 -8.84 -11.16 23.36
C ASN A 197 -7.71 -11.41 24.37
N GLU A 198 -7.28 -12.66 24.53
CA GLU A 198 -6.18 -13.04 25.43
C GLU A 198 -4.89 -12.33 25.06
N PHE A 199 -4.53 -12.29 23.78
CA PHE A 199 -3.32 -11.63 23.31
C PHE A 199 -3.37 -10.09 23.47
N ALA A 200 -4.47 -9.45 23.11
CA ALA A 200 -4.63 -8.00 23.16
C ALA A 200 -4.60 -7.44 24.60
N VAL A 201 -5.14 -8.20 25.57
CA VAL A 201 -5.12 -7.81 26.99
C VAL A 201 -3.72 -7.92 27.58
N THR A 202 -2.96 -8.94 27.18
CA THR A 202 -1.64 -9.24 27.75
C THR A 202 -0.55 -8.33 27.18
N ASN A 203 -0.62 -7.99 25.88
CA ASN A 203 0.45 -7.30 25.15
C ASN A 203 0.06 -5.87 24.82
N LYS A 204 0.75 -4.89 25.41
CA LYS A 204 0.54 -3.46 25.18
C LYS A 204 1.82 -2.78 24.69
N TYR A 205 1.68 -1.96 23.65
CA TYR A 205 2.79 -1.37 22.89
C TYR A 205 2.68 0.17 22.80
N LYS A 206 2.26 0.83 23.89
CA LYS A 206 2.13 2.29 23.91
C LYS A 206 3.44 2.98 23.57
N GLY A 207 3.42 3.85 22.54
CA GLY A 207 4.59 4.58 22.07
C GLY A 207 5.52 3.78 21.13
N TYR A 208 5.15 2.58 20.72
CA TYR A 208 5.98 1.72 19.86
C TYR A 208 5.81 1.95 18.37
N GLN A 209 4.76 2.65 17.90
CA GLN A 209 4.40 2.73 16.47
C GLN A 209 5.49 3.25 15.55
N LEU A 210 6.42 4.09 16.07
CA LEU A 210 7.54 4.64 15.32
C LEU A 210 8.91 4.18 15.86
N SER A 211 8.95 3.06 16.58
CA SER A 211 10.18 2.47 17.14
C SER A 211 10.52 1.13 16.49
N SER A 212 11.74 0.65 16.67
CA SER A 212 12.16 -0.69 16.23
C SER A 212 11.33 -1.82 16.87
N GLY A 213 10.75 -1.60 18.04
CA GLY A 213 9.91 -2.59 18.73
C GLY A 213 8.57 -2.87 18.04
N VAL A 214 8.09 -1.99 17.17
CA VAL A 214 6.82 -2.21 16.47
C VAL A 214 6.87 -3.41 15.53
N ASN A 215 8.00 -3.67 14.89
CA ASN A 215 8.17 -4.81 13.99
C ASN A 215 8.13 -6.13 14.76
N THR A 216 8.73 -6.16 15.96
CA THR A 216 8.65 -7.30 16.85
C THR A 216 7.20 -7.57 17.27
N ALA A 217 6.43 -6.52 17.59
CA ALA A 217 5.02 -6.65 17.96
C ALA A 217 4.18 -7.23 16.79
N VAL A 218 4.41 -6.77 15.56
CA VAL A 218 3.75 -7.32 14.36
C VAL A 218 4.11 -8.80 14.16
N THR A 219 5.39 -9.16 14.33
CA THR A 219 5.84 -10.55 14.21
C THR A 219 5.20 -11.45 15.28
N ASP A 220 5.11 -10.99 16.53
CA ASP A 220 4.50 -11.74 17.63
C ASP A 220 3.01 -12.00 17.34
N MET A 221 2.27 -10.96 16.91
CA MET A 221 0.87 -11.10 16.55
C MET A 221 0.69 -12.02 15.31
N ALA A 222 1.57 -11.91 14.31
CA ALA A 222 1.51 -12.76 13.11
C ALA A 222 1.69 -14.25 13.46
N LEU A 223 2.69 -14.56 14.28
CA LEU A 223 2.95 -15.94 14.71
C LEU A 223 1.82 -16.50 15.60
N GLU A 224 1.25 -15.70 16.50
CA GLU A 224 0.08 -16.08 17.28
C GLU A 224 -1.13 -16.32 16.38
N CYS A 225 -1.40 -15.42 15.42
CA CYS A 225 -2.49 -15.57 14.45
C CYS A 225 -2.35 -16.86 13.65
N ILE A 226 -1.19 -17.15 13.06
CA ILE A 226 -0.93 -18.39 12.32
C ILE A 226 -1.21 -19.62 13.17
N ALA A 227 -0.67 -19.64 14.40
CA ALA A 227 -0.78 -20.77 15.29
C ALA A 227 -2.22 -21.02 15.76
N LYS A 228 -2.96 -19.96 16.11
CA LYS A 228 -4.33 -20.08 16.68
C LYS A 228 -5.41 -20.30 15.64
N THR A 229 -5.20 -19.79 14.42
CA THR A 229 -6.13 -19.97 13.30
C THR A 229 -5.78 -21.18 12.44
N GLN A 230 -4.61 -21.80 12.67
CA GLN A 230 -4.10 -22.95 11.91
C GLN A 230 -3.89 -22.65 10.42
N MET A 231 -3.50 -21.42 10.08
CA MET A 231 -3.24 -21.04 8.69
C MET A 231 -2.22 -21.96 8.02
N GLY A 232 -2.51 -22.35 6.77
CA GLY A 232 -1.64 -23.19 5.94
C GLY A 232 -1.64 -24.67 6.29
N THR A 233 -2.51 -25.14 7.22
CA THR A 233 -2.51 -26.56 7.64
C THR A 233 -3.35 -27.45 6.77
N ASP A 234 -4.31 -26.91 6.02
CA ASP A 234 -5.13 -27.63 5.05
C ASP A 234 -4.68 -27.40 3.60
N GLU A 235 -5.47 -27.86 2.61
CA GLU A 235 -5.17 -27.71 1.19
C GLU A 235 -5.63 -26.37 0.59
N ALA A 236 -6.49 -25.63 1.29
CA ALA A 236 -6.89 -24.30 0.87
C ALA A 236 -5.74 -23.32 1.09
N THR A 237 -5.42 -22.49 0.13
CA THR A 237 -4.44 -21.44 0.33
C THR A 237 -5.00 -20.38 1.26
N ASP A 238 -4.24 -20.01 2.30
CA ASP A 238 -4.53 -18.90 3.20
C ASP A 238 -3.67 -17.68 2.87
N LEU A 239 -4.11 -16.50 3.29
CA LEU A 239 -3.40 -15.24 3.07
C LEU A 239 -3.21 -14.47 4.37
N LEU A 240 -1.96 -14.19 4.70
CA LEU A 240 -1.57 -13.27 5.75
C LEU A 240 -0.88 -12.06 5.15
N THR A 241 -1.44 -10.88 5.34
CA THR A 241 -0.80 -9.63 4.94
C THR A 241 -0.21 -8.94 6.16
N LEU A 242 1.06 -8.54 6.06
CA LEU A 242 1.79 -7.87 7.14
C LEU A 242 2.30 -6.51 6.66
N THR A 243 2.25 -5.52 7.53
CA THR A 243 2.98 -4.27 7.30
C THR A 243 4.00 -4.07 8.40
N TYR A 244 5.27 -3.96 8.02
CA TYR A 244 6.38 -3.56 8.87
C TYR A 244 6.74 -2.10 8.63
N TYR A 245 7.59 -1.54 9.50
CA TYR A 245 8.02 -0.15 9.44
C TYR A 245 9.55 -0.05 9.40
N ALA A 246 10.09 0.63 8.39
CA ALA A 246 11.52 0.88 8.21
C ALA A 246 11.91 2.37 8.29
N GLY A 247 10.94 3.26 8.51
CA GLY A 247 11.19 4.68 8.73
C GLY A 247 11.92 4.92 10.04
N ALA A 248 12.70 5.99 10.13
CA ALA A 248 13.41 6.38 11.32
C ALA A 248 12.96 7.78 11.77
N ASP A 249 12.58 7.92 13.03
CA ASP A 249 12.72 9.20 13.71
C ASP A 249 14.12 9.24 14.33
N GLU A 250 15.05 9.94 13.71
CA GLU A 250 16.46 9.99 14.14
C GLU A 250 16.65 10.49 15.58
N LYS A 251 15.62 11.16 16.14
CA LYS A 251 15.62 11.59 17.54
C LYS A 251 15.32 10.43 18.51
N LEU A 252 14.60 9.40 18.03
CA LEU A 252 14.14 8.28 18.86
C LEU A 252 14.94 7.00 18.61
N THR A 253 15.28 6.69 17.36
CA THR A 253 15.92 5.42 17.00
C THR A 253 16.80 5.58 15.77
N LYS A 254 18.03 5.04 15.84
CA LYS A 254 18.92 5.03 14.68
C LYS A 254 18.36 4.13 13.60
N ARG A 255 18.43 4.57 12.35
CA ARG A 255 17.95 3.81 11.18
C ARG A 255 18.56 2.41 11.07
N GLN A 256 19.86 2.29 11.34
CA GLN A 256 20.54 1.00 11.39
C GLN A 256 19.85 0.01 12.34
N ASP A 257 19.47 0.45 13.54
CA ASP A 257 18.86 -0.40 14.55
C ASP A 257 17.48 -0.91 14.10
N ILE A 258 16.72 -0.08 13.35
CA ILE A 258 15.43 -0.46 12.76
C ILE A 258 15.64 -1.57 11.71
N TYR A 259 16.58 -1.39 10.77
CA TYR A 259 16.86 -2.39 9.74
C TYR A 259 17.39 -3.71 10.33
N LEU A 260 18.24 -3.65 11.37
CA LEU A 260 18.73 -4.86 12.06
C LEU A 260 17.64 -5.55 12.90
N SER A 261 16.71 -4.80 13.49
CA SER A 261 15.55 -5.38 14.16
C SER A 261 14.63 -6.07 13.15
N LEU A 262 14.34 -5.40 12.04
CA LEU A 262 13.52 -5.93 10.96
C LEU A 262 14.13 -7.21 10.37
N ASP A 263 15.45 -7.25 10.15
CA ASP A 263 16.16 -8.46 9.71
C ASP A 263 15.94 -9.65 10.64
N ARG A 264 16.07 -9.42 11.97
CA ARG A 264 15.84 -10.47 12.97
C ARG A 264 14.39 -10.93 13.00
N ASP A 265 13.44 -10.00 12.92
CA ASP A 265 12.01 -10.30 12.95
C ASP A 265 11.57 -11.08 11.71
N LEU A 266 12.05 -10.70 10.52
CA LEU A 266 11.85 -11.46 9.27
C LEU A 266 12.45 -12.86 9.36
N GLY A 267 13.68 -12.99 9.85
CA GLY A 267 14.34 -14.28 10.04
C GLY A 267 13.56 -15.18 11.00
N ARG A 268 13.07 -14.64 12.13
CA ARG A 268 12.21 -15.35 13.08
C ARG A 268 10.89 -15.81 12.46
N LEU A 269 10.21 -14.94 11.73
CA LEU A 269 8.96 -15.25 11.04
C LEU A 269 9.17 -16.40 10.04
N ILE A 270 10.13 -16.24 9.11
CA ILE A 270 10.42 -17.22 8.07
C ILE A 270 10.75 -18.58 8.70
N LYS A 271 11.68 -18.62 9.64
CA LYS A 271 12.13 -19.84 10.31
C LYS A 271 11.00 -20.57 11.03
N THR A 272 10.16 -19.85 11.78
CA THR A 272 9.04 -20.44 12.51
C THR A 272 8.00 -21.02 11.57
N VAL A 273 7.62 -20.28 10.52
CA VAL A 273 6.62 -20.72 9.52
C VAL A 273 7.13 -21.92 8.72
N GLU A 274 8.38 -21.88 8.25
CA GLU A 274 8.98 -23.00 7.51
C GLU A 274 9.14 -24.25 8.38
N THR A 275 9.42 -24.09 9.68
CA THR A 275 9.51 -25.23 10.61
C THR A 275 8.14 -25.89 10.79
N SER A 276 7.06 -25.09 10.79
CA SER A 276 5.71 -25.60 11.01
C SER A 276 5.08 -26.19 9.76
N LEU A 277 5.26 -25.56 8.59
CA LEU A 277 4.55 -25.89 7.36
C LEU A 277 5.46 -26.50 6.26
N GLY A 278 6.76 -26.26 6.33
CA GLY A 278 7.72 -26.59 5.28
C GLY A 278 7.85 -25.50 4.21
N LYS A 279 9.07 -25.24 3.74
CA LYS A 279 9.40 -24.21 2.73
C LYS A 279 8.57 -24.33 1.44
N SER A 280 8.28 -25.55 1.00
CA SER A 280 7.52 -25.83 -0.23
C SER A 280 6.04 -25.47 -0.16
N HIS A 281 5.50 -25.19 1.02
CA HIS A 281 4.09 -24.86 1.22
C HIS A 281 3.84 -23.38 1.50
N VAL A 282 4.88 -22.56 1.61
CA VAL A 282 4.74 -21.13 1.92
C VAL A 282 5.37 -20.28 0.84
N LEU A 283 4.64 -19.23 0.42
CA LEU A 283 5.15 -18.18 -0.46
C LEU A 283 5.25 -16.88 0.34
N PHE A 284 6.45 -16.36 0.49
CA PHE A 284 6.70 -15.02 1.03
C PHE A 284 6.87 -14.03 -0.11
N VAL A 285 6.20 -12.88 0.00
CA VAL A 285 6.34 -11.76 -0.94
C VAL A 285 6.65 -10.51 -0.14
N ILE A 286 7.78 -9.88 -0.40
CA ILE A 286 8.22 -8.69 0.34
C ILE A 286 8.36 -7.52 -0.62
N SER A 287 7.85 -6.35 -0.25
CA SER A 287 7.93 -5.11 -1.03
C SER A 287 7.97 -3.89 -0.14
N GLY A 288 8.26 -2.72 -0.71
CA GLY A 288 8.23 -1.44 -0.02
C GLY A 288 7.06 -0.55 -0.45
N THR A 289 6.84 0.54 0.26
CA THR A 289 5.81 1.55 -0.05
C THR A 289 6.31 2.70 -0.93
N ALA A 290 7.58 2.65 -1.36
CA ALA A 290 8.25 3.61 -2.26
C ALA A 290 8.32 5.07 -1.79
N TYR A 291 7.83 5.43 -0.64
CA TYR A 291 7.99 6.79 -0.15
C TYR A 291 8.94 6.85 1.04
N THR A 292 9.53 8.01 1.24
CA THR A 292 10.31 8.31 2.44
C THR A 292 10.01 9.73 2.88
N LEU A 293 10.00 9.94 4.18
CA LEU A 293 9.87 11.27 4.78
C LEU A 293 11.22 12.01 4.82
N ASP A 294 12.30 11.32 4.47
CA ASP A 294 13.65 11.90 4.50
C ASP A 294 13.87 12.80 3.29
N ASP A 295 14.03 14.07 3.53
CA ASP A 295 14.60 15.00 2.57
C ASP A 295 15.98 15.45 3.10
N ASN A 296 17.03 14.78 2.61
CA ASN A 296 18.43 15.09 2.96
C ASN A 296 19.02 16.16 2.03
N SER A 297 18.20 16.83 1.20
CA SER A 297 18.67 17.82 0.25
C SER A 297 19.06 19.10 0.96
N ASP A 298 20.35 19.48 0.85
CA ASP A 298 20.82 20.77 1.32
C ASP A 298 20.53 21.85 0.27
N TYR A 299 19.30 22.32 0.24
CA TYR A 299 18.85 23.36 -0.68
C TYR A 299 19.64 24.66 -0.52
N GLY A 300 20.09 24.99 0.69
CA GLY A 300 20.90 26.17 0.99
C GLY A 300 22.26 26.14 0.31
N LYS A 301 22.92 24.97 0.31
CA LYS A 301 24.19 24.74 -0.39
C LYS A 301 24.12 25.04 -1.88
N TYR A 302 23.02 24.67 -2.50
CA TYR A 302 22.79 24.86 -3.94
C TYR A 302 22.07 26.16 -4.27
N ARG A 303 21.81 27.03 -3.28
CA ARG A 303 21.07 28.31 -3.43
C ARG A 303 19.70 28.13 -4.08
N ILE A 304 19.05 27.01 -3.83
CA ILE A 304 17.70 26.74 -4.31
C ILE A 304 16.72 27.46 -3.37
N PRO A 305 15.82 28.31 -3.91
CA PRO A 305 14.82 29.01 -3.08
C PRO A 305 13.92 28.02 -2.36
N THR A 306 13.72 28.22 -1.08
CA THR A 306 12.82 27.44 -0.24
C THR A 306 11.77 28.34 0.41
N GLY A 307 10.65 27.78 0.83
CA GLY A 307 9.60 28.55 1.46
C GLY A 307 8.41 27.73 1.91
N THR A 308 7.36 28.42 2.31
CA THR A 308 6.09 27.83 2.71
C THR A 308 4.99 28.34 1.80
N PHE A 309 4.25 27.42 1.21
CA PHE A 309 3.02 27.68 0.46
C PHE A 309 1.82 27.53 1.41
N TYR A 310 1.10 28.60 1.64
CA TYR A 310 -0.05 28.60 2.53
C TYR A 310 -1.33 28.32 1.77
N ILE A 311 -1.83 27.09 1.86
CA ILE A 311 -2.98 26.62 1.08
C ILE A 311 -4.26 27.38 1.42
N ASN A 312 -4.53 27.66 2.71
CA ASN A 312 -5.70 28.42 3.17
C ASN A 312 -5.70 29.85 2.62
N ARG A 313 -4.57 30.55 2.69
CA ARG A 313 -4.42 31.91 2.15
C ARG A 313 -4.66 31.93 0.65
N THR A 314 -4.05 30.99 -0.07
CA THR A 314 -4.17 30.89 -1.54
C THR A 314 -5.60 30.57 -1.95
N ALA A 315 -6.28 29.64 -1.27
CA ALA A 315 -7.68 29.31 -1.52
C ALA A 315 -8.61 30.52 -1.31
N ASN A 316 -8.37 31.29 -0.23
CA ASN A 316 -9.13 32.52 0.03
C ASN A 316 -8.89 33.60 -1.03
N LEU A 317 -7.64 33.83 -1.44
CA LEU A 317 -7.30 34.78 -2.52
C LEU A 317 -7.89 34.35 -3.85
N MET A 318 -7.88 33.07 -4.17
CA MET A 318 -8.51 32.52 -5.38
C MET A 318 -10.03 32.76 -5.36
N ASN A 319 -10.67 32.60 -4.21
CA ASN A 319 -12.10 32.91 -4.07
C ASN A 319 -12.41 34.41 -4.32
N VAL A 320 -11.54 35.32 -3.84
CA VAL A 320 -11.64 36.77 -4.13
C VAL A 320 -11.44 37.03 -5.62
N TYR A 321 -10.46 36.41 -6.25
CA TYR A 321 -10.19 36.53 -7.67
C TYR A 321 -11.38 36.10 -8.54
N LEU A 322 -11.94 34.91 -8.25
CA LEU A 322 -13.14 34.42 -8.98
C LEU A 322 -14.37 35.30 -8.72
N SER A 323 -14.53 35.83 -7.50
CA SER A 323 -15.60 36.76 -7.17
C SER A 323 -15.51 38.09 -7.93
N ALA A 324 -14.32 38.55 -8.22
CA ALA A 324 -14.10 39.76 -9.05
C ALA A 324 -14.53 39.56 -10.51
N ILE A 325 -14.39 38.34 -11.03
CA ILE A 325 -14.73 38.02 -12.43
C ILE A 325 -16.20 37.64 -12.59
N TYR A 326 -16.72 36.78 -11.71
CA TYR A 326 -18.02 36.12 -11.86
C TYR A 326 -19.10 36.62 -10.86
N GLY A 327 -18.77 37.65 -10.08
CA GLY A 327 -19.62 38.23 -9.05
C GLY A 327 -19.45 37.54 -7.70
N GLN A 328 -19.82 38.28 -6.62
CA GLN A 328 -19.63 37.87 -5.23
C GLN A 328 -20.26 36.49 -4.95
N ALA A 329 -19.47 35.51 -4.58
CA ALA A 329 -19.91 34.20 -4.15
C ALA A 329 -18.74 33.35 -3.59
N HIS A 330 -19.04 32.18 -3.02
CA HIS A 330 -18.08 31.20 -2.50
C HIS A 330 -17.81 30.11 -3.54
N TYR A 331 -16.83 30.35 -4.42
CA TYR A 331 -16.44 29.42 -5.51
C TYR A 331 -15.58 28.28 -5.02
N VAL A 332 -14.72 28.52 -4.00
CA VAL A 332 -13.88 27.51 -3.35
C VAL A 332 -14.61 27.04 -2.11
N GLU A 333 -15.07 25.79 -2.08
CA GLU A 333 -15.79 25.25 -0.92
C GLU A 333 -14.86 24.66 0.14
N GLY A 334 -13.63 24.24 -0.25
CA GLY A 334 -12.68 23.69 0.69
C GLY A 334 -11.28 23.52 0.11
N TYR A 335 -10.37 23.20 1.00
CA TYR A 335 -8.98 22.85 0.68
C TYR A 335 -8.45 21.85 1.71
N TYR A 336 -7.55 20.97 1.28
CA TYR A 336 -6.86 20.06 2.18
C TYR A 336 -5.56 19.59 1.55
N ALA A 337 -4.48 19.59 2.31
CA ALA A 337 -3.14 19.25 1.84
C ALA A 337 -2.77 20.08 0.58
N HIS A 338 -2.56 19.43 -0.55
CA HIS A 338 -2.22 20.06 -1.83
C HIS A 338 -3.43 20.19 -2.77
N GLN A 339 -4.66 20.13 -2.24
CA GLN A 339 -5.88 20.05 -3.04
C GLN A 339 -6.84 21.20 -2.74
N ILE A 340 -7.51 21.69 -3.78
CA ILE A 340 -8.58 22.69 -3.70
C ILE A 340 -9.85 22.08 -4.29
N TYR A 341 -10.97 22.34 -3.60
CA TYR A 341 -12.31 21.83 -3.91
C TYR A 341 -13.20 22.99 -4.32
N LEU A 342 -13.78 22.93 -5.52
CA LEU A 342 -14.68 23.94 -6.05
C LEU A 342 -16.13 23.61 -5.70
N ASN A 343 -16.95 24.66 -5.52
CA ASN A 343 -18.36 24.56 -5.23
C ASN A 343 -19.14 24.27 -6.53
N HIS A 344 -19.26 23.02 -6.89
CA HIS A 344 -19.95 22.59 -8.13
C HIS A 344 -21.41 23.04 -8.17
N LYS A 345 -22.12 23.01 -7.04
CA LYS A 345 -23.50 23.44 -6.95
C LYS A 345 -23.65 24.91 -7.33
N LEU A 346 -22.78 25.78 -6.80
CA LEU A 346 -22.75 27.19 -7.16
C LEU A 346 -22.46 27.41 -8.64
N LEU A 347 -21.51 26.65 -9.21
CA LEU A 347 -21.18 26.76 -10.64
C LEU A 347 -22.38 26.41 -11.52
N GLU A 348 -23.13 25.36 -11.18
CA GLU A 348 -24.36 24.96 -11.88
C GLU A 348 -25.45 26.02 -11.73
N GLU A 349 -25.71 26.54 -10.53
CA GLU A 349 -26.68 27.59 -10.28
C GLU A 349 -26.41 28.87 -11.08
N LYS A 350 -25.13 29.26 -11.20
CA LYS A 350 -24.67 30.40 -11.99
C LYS A 350 -24.48 30.10 -13.47
N ARG A 351 -24.67 28.86 -13.91
CA ARG A 351 -24.44 28.37 -15.29
C ARG A 351 -23.03 28.67 -15.79
N LEU A 352 -22.03 28.53 -14.93
CA LEU A 352 -20.62 28.70 -15.25
C LEU A 352 -20.00 27.40 -15.74
N SER A 353 -19.13 27.47 -16.73
CA SER A 353 -18.39 26.33 -17.22
C SER A 353 -17.31 25.94 -16.20
N LEU A 354 -17.34 24.70 -15.70
CA LEU A 354 -16.30 24.17 -14.83
C LEU A 354 -14.91 24.26 -15.48
N ASN A 355 -14.82 23.98 -16.79
CA ASN A 355 -13.55 24.04 -17.51
C ASN A 355 -12.96 25.45 -17.57
N GLU A 356 -13.82 26.47 -17.77
CA GLU A 356 -13.38 27.87 -17.75
C GLU A 356 -12.89 28.30 -16.36
N ILE A 357 -13.60 27.88 -15.30
CA ILE A 357 -13.18 28.14 -13.92
C ILE A 357 -11.85 27.47 -13.61
N LEU A 358 -11.67 26.21 -14.03
CA LEU A 358 -10.41 25.49 -13.84
C LEU A 358 -9.24 26.16 -14.56
N ASP A 359 -9.43 26.63 -15.79
CA ASP A 359 -8.40 27.35 -16.54
C ASP A 359 -7.99 28.66 -15.81
N ARG A 360 -8.96 29.40 -15.25
CA ARG A 360 -8.69 30.61 -14.44
C ARG A 360 -7.97 30.29 -13.12
N CYS A 361 -8.34 29.20 -12.48
CA CYS A 361 -7.68 28.76 -11.25
C CYS A 361 -6.23 28.34 -11.53
N GLU A 362 -5.98 27.61 -12.61
CA GLU A 362 -4.62 27.21 -13.03
C GLU A 362 -3.75 28.43 -13.32
N GLU A 363 -4.25 29.39 -14.11
CA GLU A 363 -3.57 30.65 -14.42
C GLU A 363 -3.24 31.45 -13.13
N PHE A 364 -4.18 31.55 -12.19
CA PHE A 364 -3.96 32.22 -10.91
C PHE A 364 -2.92 31.52 -10.06
N LEU A 365 -3.00 30.19 -9.92
CA LEU A 365 -2.11 29.42 -9.08
C LEU A 365 -0.66 29.39 -9.59
N MET A 366 -0.47 29.32 -10.89
CA MET A 366 0.87 29.34 -11.53
C MET A 366 1.66 30.62 -11.29
N GLN A 367 0.98 31.71 -10.88
CA GLN A 367 1.63 32.97 -10.53
C GLN A 367 2.11 33.00 -9.07
N ASN A 368 1.76 32.02 -8.24
CA ASN A 368 2.13 32.00 -6.83
C ASN A 368 3.53 31.47 -6.63
N ALA A 369 4.29 32.13 -5.75
CA ALA A 369 5.64 31.69 -5.39
C ALA A 369 5.59 30.27 -4.79
N GLY A 370 6.51 29.41 -5.23
CA GLY A 370 6.63 28.04 -4.77
C GLY A 370 5.74 27.03 -5.51
N VAL A 371 4.78 27.46 -6.32
CA VAL A 371 4.01 26.55 -7.19
C VAL A 371 4.91 26.15 -8.35
N ARG A 372 5.07 24.84 -8.52
CA ARG A 372 5.80 24.25 -9.64
C ARG A 372 4.88 23.93 -10.79
N ASP A 373 3.75 23.31 -10.48
CA ASP A 373 2.75 22.92 -11.46
C ASP A 373 1.34 22.79 -10.81
N VAL A 374 0.31 22.81 -11.64
CA VAL A 374 -1.09 22.72 -11.25
C VAL A 374 -1.78 21.69 -12.14
N TYR A 375 -2.44 20.72 -11.54
CA TYR A 375 -3.16 19.69 -12.27
C TYR A 375 -4.66 19.82 -12.00
N THR A 376 -5.39 20.24 -13.01
CA THR A 376 -6.86 20.25 -12.99
C THR A 376 -7.39 18.93 -13.52
N ILE A 377 -8.61 18.55 -13.14
CA ILE A 377 -9.24 17.33 -13.66
C ILE A 377 -9.26 17.32 -15.19
N ARG A 378 -9.48 18.47 -15.83
CA ARG A 378 -9.42 18.61 -17.28
C ARG A 378 -8.04 18.26 -17.84
N ARG A 379 -6.97 18.82 -17.26
CA ARG A 379 -5.59 18.56 -17.68
C ARG A 379 -5.22 17.09 -17.51
N LEU A 380 -5.61 16.48 -16.39
CA LEU A 380 -5.38 15.04 -16.11
C LEU A 380 -6.02 14.14 -17.18
N MET A 381 -7.20 14.51 -17.69
CA MET A 381 -7.92 13.72 -18.70
C MET A 381 -7.44 13.94 -20.14
N THR A 382 -6.72 15.02 -20.42
CA THR A 382 -6.35 15.41 -21.80
C THR A 382 -4.84 15.35 -22.09
N SER A 383 -3.99 15.31 -21.05
CA SER A 383 -2.53 15.28 -21.24
C SER A 383 -2.05 13.85 -21.51
N ALA A 384 -1.03 13.76 -22.37
CA ALA A 384 -0.40 12.49 -22.75
C ALA A 384 1.05 12.35 -22.25
N ASP A 385 1.54 13.27 -21.41
CA ASP A 385 2.89 13.18 -20.87
C ASP A 385 2.95 12.19 -19.69
N SER A 386 4.07 11.50 -19.55
CA SER A 386 4.24 10.41 -18.59
C SER A 386 4.17 10.85 -17.11
N HIS A 387 4.46 12.11 -16.80
CA HIS A 387 4.35 12.62 -15.43
C HIS A 387 2.88 12.89 -15.07
N THR A 388 2.15 13.56 -15.94
CA THR A 388 0.70 13.79 -15.77
C THR A 388 -0.07 12.47 -15.75
N GLU A 389 0.34 11.46 -16.53
CA GLU A 389 -0.23 10.11 -16.48
C GLU A 389 -0.08 9.48 -15.09
N LYS A 390 1.09 9.60 -14.46
CA LYS A 390 1.28 9.11 -13.09
C LYS A 390 0.39 9.85 -12.08
N ILE A 391 0.21 11.15 -12.24
CA ILE A 391 -0.71 11.93 -11.38
C ILE A 391 -2.16 11.51 -11.61
N HIS A 392 -2.56 11.28 -12.86
CA HIS A 392 -3.87 10.76 -13.21
C HIS A 392 -4.13 9.39 -12.57
N HIS A 393 -3.16 8.50 -12.56
CA HIS A 393 -3.26 7.21 -11.88
C HIS A 393 -3.37 7.35 -10.34
N GLY A 394 -2.84 8.43 -9.77
CA GLY A 394 -2.99 8.77 -8.34
C GLY A 394 -4.30 9.50 -8.01
N TYR A 395 -5.04 9.96 -9.02
CA TYR A 395 -6.23 10.78 -8.87
C TYR A 395 -7.51 9.94 -8.89
N ASN A 396 -8.38 10.18 -7.89
CA ASN A 396 -9.73 9.61 -7.87
C ASN A 396 -10.77 10.74 -7.81
N THR A 397 -11.73 10.73 -8.70
CA THR A 397 -12.72 11.80 -8.86
C THR A 397 -13.66 11.98 -7.66
N VAL A 398 -13.84 10.94 -6.85
CA VAL A 398 -14.71 10.96 -5.67
C VAL A 398 -14.00 11.56 -4.46
N ASN A 399 -12.74 11.21 -4.27
CA ASN A 399 -11.97 11.48 -3.04
C ASN A 399 -10.96 12.62 -3.18
N CYS A 400 -10.64 13.04 -4.42
CA CYS A 400 -9.72 14.15 -4.66
C CYS A 400 -10.44 15.48 -4.89
N GLY A 401 -9.70 16.59 -4.69
CA GLY A 401 -10.12 17.92 -5.09
C GLY A 401 -10.12 18.12 -6.61
N ASP A 402 -10.67 19.24 -7.07
CA ASP A 402 -10.75 19.58 -8.49
C ASP A 402 -9.40 20.05 -9.04
N ILE A 403 -8.52 20.51 -8.14
CA ILE A 403 -7.22 21.09 -8.44
C ILE A 403 -6.19 20.49 -7.50
N LEU A 404 -5.12 19.95 -8.07
CA LEU A 404 -3.94 19.47 -7.36
C LEU A 404 -2.78 20.46 -7.57
N ILE A 405 -2.08 20.81 -6.50
CA ILE A 405 -0.97 21.77 -6.54
C ILE A 405 0.33 21.03 -6.26
N GLU A 406 1.26 21.11 -7.19
CA GLU A 406 2.64 20.66 -6.96
C GLU A 406 3.52 21.85 -6.61
N VAL A 407 4.16 21.82 -5.43
CA VAL A 407 5.12 22.85 -5.04
C VAL A 407 6.53 22.46 -5.44
N ALA A 408 7.39 23.48 -5.59
CA ALA A 408 8.78 23.29 -5.95
C ALA A 408 9.58 22.55 -4.86
N PRO A 409 10.70 21.90 -5.20
CA PRO A 409 11.61 21.32 -4.23
C PRO A 409 12.00 22.33 -3.13
N GLY A 410 11.99 21.87 -1.87
CA GLY A 410 12.31 22.71 -0.72
C GLY A 410 11.16 23.61 -0.24
N TRP A 411 10.00 23.56 -0.89
CA TRP A 411 8.79 24.23 -0.42
C TRP A 411 7.89 23.25 0.33
N ASN A 412 7.28 23.73 1.43
CA ASN A 412 6.29 22.99 2.22
C ASN A 412 4.91 23.57 2.01
N ILE A 413 3.88 22.74 2.10
CA ILE A 413 2.48 23.20 2.13
C ILE A 413 2.03 23.25 3.60
N GLN A 414 1.45 24.35 4.00
CA GLN A 414 0.98 24.55 5.37
C GLN A 414 -0.40 25.24 5.37
N ASN A 415 -1.20 24.89 6.37
CA ASN A 415 -2.36 25.69 6.75
C ASN A 415 -1.89 26.70 7.81
N GLU A 416 -1.95 28.00 7.49
CA GLU A 416 -1.47 29.06 8.36
C GLU A 416 -2.31 29.19 9.66
N GLU A 417 -3.61 28.83 9.61
CA GLU A 417 -4.50 28.95 10.76
C GLU A 417 -4.35 27.79 11.75
N THR A 418 -4.20 26.57 11.24
CA THR A 418 -4.07 25.36 12.08
C THR A 418 -2.62 25.00 12.36
N HIS A 419 -1.66 25.65 11.68
CA HIS A 419 -0.23 25.33 11.69
C HIS A 419 0.07 23.88 11.24
N GLU A 420 -0.89 23.20 10.62
CA GLU A 420 -0.72 21.86 10.07
C GLU A 420 0.17 21.94 8.83
N THR A 421 1.25 21.17 8.83
CA THR A 421 2.16 21.04 7.68
C THR A 421 1.82 19.76 6.95
N TYR A 422 1.53 19.87 5.66
CA TYR A 422 1.20 18.73 4.82
C TYR A 422 2.43 18.23 4.10
N GLN A 423 2.68 16.95 4.24
CA GLN A 423 3.71 16.26 3.46
C GLN A 423 3.13 15.96 2.08
N HIS A 424 3.51 16.75 1.09
CA HIS A 424 3.03 16.57 -0.28
C HIS A 424 4.06 15.91 -1.19
N ARG A 425 5.29 15.83 -0.74
CA ARG A 425 6.39 15.26 -1.49
C ARG A 425 7.06 14.17 -0.69
N ALA A 426 6.60 12.95 -0.90
CA ALA A 426 7.42 11.82 -0.59
C ALA A 426 8.54 11.75 -1.61
N SER A 427 9.80 11.76 -1.19
CA SER A 427 10.89 11.38 -2.08
C SER A 427 10.63 9.94 -2.50
N MET A 428 10.52 9.70 -3.80
CA MET A 428 10.35 8.34 -4.31
C MET A 428 11.63 7.56 -4.04
N ALA A 429 11.51 6.54 -3.21
CA ALA A 429 12.61 5.64 -2.91
C ALA A 429 12.43 4.33 -3.68
N MET A 430 13.49 3.88 -4.35
CA MET A 430 13.54 2.52 -4.91
C MET A 430 13.49 1.49 -3.79
N PHE A 431 12.73 0.43 -3.98
CA PHE A 431 12.59 -0.67 -3.05
C PHE A 431 12.68 -2.00 -3.77
N PRO A 432 13.15 -3.06 -3.10
CA PRO A 432 13.16 -4.39 -3.70
C PRO A 432 11.77 -5.02 -3.67
N ILE A 433 11.47 -5.86 -4.68
CA ILE A 433 10.36 -6.81 -4.66
C ILE A 433 10.98 -8.20 -4.61
N ILE A 434 10.65 -8.97 -3.57
CA ILE A 434 11.27 -10.27 -3.30
C ILE A 434 10.18 -11.31 -3.20
N PHE A 435 10.29 -12.37 -4.01
CA PHE A 435 9.51 -13.59 -3.88
C PHE A 435 10.40 -14.69 -3.32
N TYR A 436 9.93 -15.44 -2.32
CA TYR A 436 10.72 -16.48 -1.67
C TYR A 436 9.82 -17.64 -1.20
N GLY A 437 10.27 -18.89 -1.38
CA GLY A 437 9.57 -20.08 -0.89
C GLY A 437 9.05 -20.97 -2.01
N SER A 438 7.78 -21.39 -1.91
CA SER A 438 7.15 -22.37 -2.80
C SER A 438 7.28 -22.01 -4.28
N GLY A 439 7.91 -22.89 -5.07
CA GLY A 439 8.03 -22.73 -6.53
C GLY A 439 9.01 -21.65 -7.00
N VAL A 440 9.57 -20.84 -6.08
CA VAL A 440 10.43 -19.70 -6.43
C VAL A 440 11.87 -20.18 -6.67
N LYS A 441 12.47 -19.71 -7.78
CA LYS A 441 13.88 -19.92 -8.10
C LYS A 441 14.68 -18.66 -7.78
N ALA A 442 15.84 -18.82 -7.15
CA ALA A 442 16.75 -17.72 -6.86
C ALA A 442 17.17 -17.00 -8.14
N ARG A 443 16.94 -15.69 -8.19
CA ARG A 443 17.30 -14.81 -9.32
C ARG A 443 17.40 -13.37 -8.85
N ARG A 444 18.34 -12.60 -9.42
CA ARG A 444 18.43 -11.15 -9.20
C ARG A 444 18.19 -10.42 -10.53
N ILE A 445 17.25 -9.50 -10.53
CA ILE A 445 16.76 -8.78 -11.71
C ILE A 445 16.88 -7.29 -11.43
N ALA A 446 17.65 -6.57 -12.24
CA ALA A 446 17.94 -5.15 -12.06
C ALA A 446 17.27 -4.28 -13.15
N ILE A 447 16.04 -4.62 -13.53
CA ILE A 447 15.22 -3.81 -14.42
C ILE A 447 14.11 -3.13 -13.61
N PRO A 448 13.70 -1.90 -13.95
CA PRO A 448 12.57 -1.24 -13.33
C PRO A 448 11.29 -2.05 -13.48
N VAL A 449 10.58 -2.25 -12.37
CA VAL A 449 9.33 -2.99 -12.35
C VAL A 449 8.26 -2.26 -11.54
N SER A 450 7.00 -2.48 -11.91
CA SER A 450 5.87 -1.85 -11.26
C SER A 450 5.25 -2.75 -10.18
N ALA A 451 4.94 -2.18 -9.01
CA ALA A 451 4.44 -2.90 -7.83
C ALA A 451 3.02 -3.46 -8.01
N ASP A 452 2.20 -2.87 -8.86
CA ASP A 452 0.86 -3.37 -9.20
C ASP A 452 0.88 -4.76 -9.85
N ARG A 453 2.04 -5.21 -10.36
CA ARG A 453 2.28 -6.56 -10.92
C ARG A 453 2.42 -7.64 -9.84
N ILE A 454 2.61 -7.27 -8.56
CA ILE A 454 2.78 -8.23 -7.45
C ILE A 454 1.50 -9.07 -7.28
N VAL A 455 0.34 -8.43 -7.19
CA VAL A 455 -0.93 -9.11 -6.94
C VAL A 455 -1.30 -10.13 -8.03
N PRO A 456 -1.26 -9.78 -9.34
CA PRO A 456 -1.54 -10.78 -10.38
C PRO A 456 -0.50 -11.89 -10.43
N THR A 457 0.74 -11.65 -9.99
CA THR A 457 1.76 -12.71 -9.85
C THR A 457 1.40 -13.68 -8.74
N ILE A 458 0.98 -13.19 -7.57
CA ILE A 458 0.51 -14.06 -6.48
C ILE A 458 -0.74 -14.83 -6.92
N ALA A 459 -1.73 -14.14 -7.52
CA ALA A 459 -2.95 -14.77 -8.01
C ALA A 459 -2.67 -15.91 -8.99
N LYS A 460 -1.72 -15.72 -9.92
CA LYS A 460 -1.23 -16.76 -10.84
C LYS A 460 -0.59 -17.93 -10.08
N ALA A 461 0.27 -17.66 -9.10
CA ALA A 461 0.95 -18.68 -8.31
C ALA A 461 -0.03 -19.56 -7.50
N ILE A 462 -1.10 -18.98 -6.97
CA ILE A 462 -2.14 -19.69 -6.21
C ILE A 462 -3.33 -20.11 -7.08
N ARG A 463 -3.29 -19.87 -8.39
CA ARG A 463 -4.28 -20.28 -9.40
C ARG A 463 -5.69 -19.76 -9.15
N ILE A 464 -5.80 -18.50 -8.75
CA ILE A 464 -7.07 -17.80 -8.64
C ILE A 464 -7.13 -16.64 -9.65
N ARG A 465 -8.31 -16.06 -9.79
CA ARG A 465 -8.50 -14.83 -10.53
C ARG A 465 -7.81 -13.66 -9.79
N ALA A 466 -7.17 -12.77 -10.53
CA ALA A 466 -6.71 -11.49 -9.99
C ALA A 466 -7.92 -10.59 -9.61
N PRO A 467 -7.73 -9.62 -8.69
CA PRO A 467 -8.76 -8.66 -8.32
C PRO A 467 -9.40 -7.96 -9.53
N ASN A 468 -10.65 -7.53 -9.37
CA ASN A 468 -11.52 -7.10 -10.47
C ASN A 468 -11.00 -5.90 -11.28
N ALA A 469 -10.22 -5.01 -10.66
CA ALA A 469 -9.62 -3.83 -11.32
C ALA A 469 -8.13 -4.02 -11.66
N CYS A 470 -7.57 -5.20 -11.44
CA CYS A 470 -6.18 -5.50 -11.76
C CYS A 470 -6.01 -5.66 -13.27
N SER A 471 -5.21 -4.79 -13.90
CA SER A 471 -4.91 -4.83 -15.33
C SER A 471 -3.45 -5.15 -15.65
N ALA A 472 -2.56 -5.11 -14.66
CA ALA A 472 -1.15 -5.38 -14.84
C ALA A 472 -0.89 -6.87 -15.11
N ALA A 473 0.07 -7.16 -16.00
CA ALA A 473 0.52 -8.53 -16.26
C ALA A 473 1.38 -9.05 -15.10
N PRO A 474 1.26 -10.35 -14.73
CA PRO A 474 2.14 -10.95 -13.73
C PRO A 474 3.60 -10.93 -14.14
N PHE A 475 4.52 -11.12 -13.19
CA PHE A 475 5.94 -11.35 -13.48
C PHE A 475 6.12 -12.77 -14.05
N ASP A 476 6.66 -12.87 -15.27
CA ASP A 476 6.90 -14.18 -15.90
C ASP A 476 8.05 -14.93 -15.24
N GLU A 477 8.98 -14.21 -14.62
CA GLU A 477 10.17 -14.76 -13.97
C GLU A 477 9.86 -15.46 -12.63
N VAL A 478 8.70 -15.23 -12.05
CA VAL A 478 8.29 -15.78 -10.74
C VAL A 478 7.34 -16.94 -10.89
N ALA A 479 6.47 -16.89 -11.90
CA ALA A 479 5.44 -17.90 -12.08
C ALA A 479 6.01 -19.16 -12.78
N PRO A 480 5.70 -20.37 -12.29
CA PRO A 480 6.08 -21.62 -12.96
C PRO A 480 5.35 -21.82 -14.28
#